data_45866d0241b951da17f38667a8593b62
#
_entry.id   45866d0241b951da17f38667a8593b62
#
_cell.length_a   1.000
_cell.length_b   1.000
_cell.length_c   1.000
_cell.angle_alpha   90.00
_cell.angle_beta   90.00
_cell.angle_gamma   90.00
#
_symmetry.space_group_name_H-M   'P 1'
#
loop_
_entity.id
_entity.type
_entity.pdbx_description
1 polymer ?
#
loop_
_entity_poly.entity_id
_entity_poly.type
_entity_poly.pdbx_seq_one_letter_code
_entity_poly.pdbx_strand_id
1 'polypeptide(L)'
;DSIAYIEFIRGKYSITNTTKLFNILENITKTELSNILNYDFDYLWNTLWSSNIDSTSLKKFEKEYSASFKKFNYIKSRSNNINIYDILKVLNITYNETEWGIPKGRRNLNELDIEVANREFQEETNLSSDDYTIINSISPIRERFLGTNKLKYDHIYYIAITNKDINKIINRNNINQ
;
A
#
# COMPACT_ATOMS: atom_id res chain seq x y z
N ASP A 1 5.03 2.08 -0.25
CA ASP A 1 4.35 2.64 0.94
C ASP A 1 3.48 1.58 1.62
N SER A 2 3.44 1.58 2.95
CA SER A 2 2.56 0.69 3.71
C SER A 2 1.08 1.03 3.51
N ILE A 3 0.19 0.05 3.68
CA ILE A 3 -1.26 0.30 3.66
C ILE A 3 -1.65 1.32 4.74
N ALA A 4 -1.00 1.26 5.89
CA ALA A 4 -1.22 2.18 7.00
C ALA A 4 -0.86 3.63 6.63
N TYR A 5 0.28 3.85 5.97
CA TYR A 5 0.68 5.17 5.49
C TYR A 5 -0.30 5.74 4.45
N ILE A 6 -0.68 4.92 3.49
CA ILE A 6 -1.69 5.28 2.48
C ILE A 6 -3.02 5.66 3.16
N GLU A 7 -3.49 4.87 4.13
CA GLU A 7 -4.70 5.18 4.90
C GLU A 7 -4.56 6.48 5.71
N PHE A 8 -3.38 6.75 6.26
CA PHE A 8 -3.11 7.99 7.00
C PHE A 8 -3.21 9.21 6.07
N ILE A 9 -2.48 9.23 4.96
CA ILE A 9 -2.51 10.34 3.99
C ILE A 9 -3.93 10.55 3.43
N ARG A 10 -4.66 9.46 3.16
CA ARG A 10 -6.07 9.52 2.72
C ARG A 10 -7.07 9.86 3.82
N GLY A 11 -6.64 10.16 5.02
CA GLY A 11 -7.50 10.57 6.13
C GLY A 11 -8.55 9.51 6.52
N LYS A 12 -8.24 8.20 6.39
CA LYS A 12 -9.15 7.08 6.72
C LYS A 12 -9.27 6.83 8.23
N TYR A 13 -9.18 7.87 9.02
CA TYR A 13 -9.34 7.87 10.47
C TYR A 13 -10.33 8.95 10.93
N SER A 14 -10.73 8.87 12.19
CA SER A 14 -11.53 9.91 12.85
C SER A 14 -10.64 10.71 13.81
N ILE A 15 -10.89 12.03 13.92
CA ILE A 15 -10.28 12.90 14.92
C ILE A 15 -11.03 12.86 16.25
N THR A 16 -12.25 12.32 16.29
CA THR A 16 -13.07 12.18 17.51
C THR A 16 -12.98 10.77 18.11
N ASN A 17 -12.81 9.75 17.28
CA ASN A 17 -12.53 8.38 17.71
C ASN A 17 -11.14 7.98 17.22
N THR A 18 -10.17 8.03 18.11
CA THR A 18 -8.75 7.89 17.78
C THR A 18 -8.27 6.46 17.65
N THR A 19 -9.08 5.45 17.98
CA THR A 19 -8.66 4.02 17.94
C THR A 19 -8.07 3.65 16.58
N LYS A 20 -8.74 4.01 15.48
CA LYS A 20 -8.22 3.73 14.14
C LYS A 20 -6.96 4.55 13.82
N LEU A 21 -6.86 5.79 14.30
CA LEU A 21 -5.66 6.61 14.12
C LEU A 21 -4.44 5.98 14.82
N PHE A 22 -4.61 5.50 16.04
CA PHE A 22 -3.55 4.80 16.77
C PHE A 22 -3.11 3.53 16.02
N ASN A 23 -4.07 2.69 15.60
CA ASN A 23 -3.77 1.47 14.83
C ASN A 23 -3.01 1.77 13.54
N ILE A 24 -3.37 2.83 12.82
CA ILE A 24 -2.66 3.25 11.62
C ILE A 24 -1.23 3.65 11.97
N LEU A 25 -1.04 4.51 12.96
CA LEU A 25 0.28 5.01 13.35
C LEU A 25 1.20 3.93 13.92
N GLU A 26 0.65 2.89 14.56
CA GLU A 26 1.42 1.72 15.02
C GLU A 26 1.98 0.87 13.86
N ASN A 27 1.34 0.92 12.69
CA ASN A 27 1.67 0.07 11.54
C ASN A 27 2.39 0.80 10.42
N ILE A 28 2.76 2.07 10.60
CA ILE A 28 3.64 2.78 9.65
C ILE A 28 5.11 2.47 9.94
N THR A 29 5.96 2.65 8.94
CA THR A 29 7.40 2.53 9.10
C THR A 29 8.01 3.80 9.70
N LYS A 30 9.23 3.68 10.24
CA LYS A 30 9.99 4.84 10.75
C LYS A 30 10.25 5.89 9.66
N THR A 31 10.52 5.44 8.44
CA THR A 31 10.72 6.33 7.29
C THR A 31 9.44 7.08 6.93
N GLU A 32 8.30 6.38 6.86
CA GLU A 32 6.99 6.98 6.61
C GLU A 32 6.58 7.97 7.69
N LEU A 33 6.86 7.63 8.97
CA LEU A 33 6.67 8.58 10.07
C LEU A 33 7.52 9.84 9.87
N SER A 34 8.80 9.67 9.53
CA SER A 34 9.70 10.80 9.26
C SER A 34 9.14 11.68 8.14
N ASN A 35 8.61 11.08 7.08
CA ASN A 35 7.96 11.82 5.99
C ASN A 35 6.74 12.61 6.49
N ILE A 36 5.85 11.98 7.26
CA ILE A 36 4.68 12.65 7.86
C ILE A 36 5.11 13.85 8.71
N LEU A 37 6.18 13.74 9.47
CA LEU A 37 6.64 14.82 10.36
C LEU A 37 7.32 15.97 9.62
N ASN A 38 8.06 15.67 8.55
CA ASN A 38 8.94 16.65 7.90
C ASN A 38 8.31 17.33 6.67
N TYR A 39 7.35 16.69 6.01
CA TYR A 39 6.74 17.24 4.79
C TYR A 39 5.34 17.76 5.04
N ASP A 40 4.88 18.65 4.16
CA ASP A 40 3.51 19.12 4.13
C ASP A 40 2.57 18.11 3.45
N PHE A 41 1.27 18.35 3.57
CA PHE A 41 0.27 17.45 3.02
C PHE A 41 0.33 17.36 1.49
N ASP A 42 0.56 18.50 0.84
CA ASP A 42 0.55 18.57 -0.63
C ASP A 42 1.68 17.74 -1.23
N TYR A 43 2.86 17.83 -0.64
CA TYR A 43 3.99 16.99 -1.03
C TYR A 43 3.69 15.52 -0.86
N LEU A 44 3.19 15.10 0.32
CA LEU A 44 2.90 13.69 0.61
C LEU A 44 1.78 13.14 -0.28
N TRP A 45 0.73 13.94 -0.51
CA TRP A 45 -0.37 13.57 -1.38
C TRP A 45 0.08 13.39 -2.82
N ASN A 46 0.85 14.35 -3.36
CA ASN A 46 1.34 14.29 -4.72
C ASN A 46 2.32 13.13 -4.92
N THR A 47 3.20 12.86 -3.96
CA THR A 47 4.13 11.72 -4.00
C THR A 47 3.37 10.40 -4.02
N LEU A 48 2.32 10.26 -3.22
CA LEU A 48 1.49 9.04 -3.19
C LEU A 48 0.82 8.74 -4.53
N TRP A 49 0.50 9.77 -5.31
CA TRP A 49 -0.25 9.62 -6.57
C TRP A 49 0.57 9.87 -7.83
N SER A 50 1.86 10.19 -7.72
CA SER A 50 2.71 10.58 -8.86
C SER A 50 2.83 9.53 -9.96
N SER A 51 2.58 8.26 -9.66
CA SER A 51 2.78 7.15 -10.60
C SER A 51 1.53 6.67 -11.35
N ASN A 52 0.28 7.12 -11.01
CA ASN A 52 -0.93 6.42 -11.47
C ASN A 52 -2.19 7.27 -11.67
N ILE A 53 -2.12 8.54 -12.08
CA ILE A 53 -3.35 9.33 -12.25
C ILE A 53 -3.70 9.51 -13.74
N ASP A 54 -4.81 8.88 -14.16
CA ASP A 54 -5.55 9.30 -15.33
C ASP A 54 -6.53 10.45 -14.99
N SER A 55 -6.92 11.22 -16.01
CA SER A 55 -7.74 12.43 -15.87
C SER A 55 -9.15 12.19 -15.29
N THR A 56 -9.65 10.96 -15.29
CA THR A 56 -10.98 10.60 -14.78
C THR A 56 -10.98 10.39 -13.27
N SER A 57 -9.85 10.02 -12.72
CA SER A 57 -9.64 9.81 -11.29
C SER A 57 -9.54 11.13 -10.51
N LEU A 58 -9.08 12.22 -11.14
CA LEU A 58 -8.85 13.52 -10.48
C LEU A 58 -10.07 14.07 -9.75
N LYS A 59 -11.26 14.07 -10.36
CA LYS A 59 -12.50 14.60 -9.74
C LYS A 59 -12.94 13.81 -8.48
N LYS A 60 -12.68 12.51 -8.44
CA LYS A 60 -12.97 11.66 -7.28
C LYS A 60 -12.02 11.98 -6.13
N PHE A 61 -10.77 12.30 -6.45
CA PHE A 61 -9.74 12.62 -5.48
C PHE A 61 -9.84 14.04 -4.90
N GLU A 62 -10.45 15.02 -5.59
CA GLU A 62 -10.60 16.37 -5.07
C GLU A 62 -11.40 16.43 -3.76
N LYS A 63 -12.51 15.68 -3.65
CA LYS A 63 -13.30 15.62 -2.41
C LYS A 63 -12.54 14.92 -1.29
N GLU A 64 -11.85 13.84 -1.61
CA GLU A 64 -11.03 13.10 -0.64
C GLU A 64 -9.84 13.94 -0.19
N TYR A 65 -9.16 14.63 -1.11
CA TYR A 65 -8.07 15.55 -0.83
C TYR A 65 -8.46 16.59 0.23
N SER A 66 -9.53 17.36 -0.01
CA SER A 66 -9.95 18.43 0.91
C SER A 66 -10.26 17.93 2.32
N ALA A 67 -10.92 16.76 2.43
CA ALA A 67 -11.21 16.15 3.73
C ALA A 67 -9.95 15.65 4.43
N SER A 68 -9.03 15.05 3.69
CA SER A 68 -7.77 14.52 4.20
C SER A 68 -6.82 15.63 4.61
N PHE A 69 -6.71 16.68 3.82
CA PHE A 69 -5.94 17.89 4.12
C PHE A 69 -6.35 18.50 5.47
N LYS A 70 -7.65 18.66 5.70
CA LYS A 70 -8.16 19.21 6.97
C LYS A 70 -7.78 18.33 8.16
N LYS A 71 -7.92 17.00 8.03
CA LYS A 71 -7.58 16.06 9.10
C LYS A 71 -6.09 16.02 9.38
N PHE A 72 -5.27 16.00 8.32
CA PHE A 72 -3.81 16.00 8.43
C PHE A 72 -3.31 17.23 9.16
N ASN A 73 -3.73 18.42 8.74
CA ASN A 73 -3.32 19.68 9.39
C ASN A 73 -3.85 19.78 10.82
N TYR A 74 -5.04 19.24 11.09
CA TYR A 74 -5.55 19.17 12.47
C TYR A 74 -4.62 18.34 13.37
N ILE A 75 -4.25 17.14 12.92
CA ILE A 75 -3.37 16.24 13.69
C ILE A 75 -1.94 16.78 13.82
N LYS A 76 -1.42 17.48 12.82
CA LYS A 76 -0.08 18.10 12.89
C LYS A 76 -0.02 19.34 13.76
N SER A 77 -1.14 19.97 14.08
CA SER A 77 -1.16 21.17 14.95
C SER A 77 -1.01 20.79 16.41
N ARG A 78 0.06 21.27 17.06
CA ARG A 78 0.33 21.05 18.48
C ARG A 78 -0.69 21.71 19.42
N SER A 79 -1.47 22.68 18.91
CA SER A 79 -2.49 23.38 19.69
C SER A 79 -3.77 22.59 19.88
N ASN A 80 -3.95 21.49 19.13
CA ASN A 80 -5.14 20.66 19.22
C ASN A 80 -4.99 19.60 20.33
N ASN A 81 -6.12 19.26 20.96
CA ASN A 81 -6.16 18.26 22.03
C ASN A 81 -5.66 16.87 21.58
N ILE A 82 -5.81 16.58 20.28
CA ILE A 82 -5.31 15.37 19.64
C ILE A 82 -4.32 15.80 18.58
N ASN A 83 -3.04 15.50 18.79
CA ASN A 83 -1.99 15.79 17.83
C ASN A 83 -0.98 14.64 17.76
N ILE A 84 -0.32 14.53 16.61
CA ILE A 84 0.60 13.44 16.32
C ILE A 84 1.76 13.38 17.31
N TYR A 85 2.25 14.51 17.79
CA TYR A 85 3.41 14.57 18.67
C TYR A 85 3.12 13.99 20.05
N ASP A 86 1.90 14.15 20.57
CA ASP A 86 1.49 13.56 21.85
C ASP A 86 1.17 12.07 21.69
N ILE A 87 0.58 11.68 20.57
CA ILE A 87 0.36 10.27 20.24
C ILE A 87 1.69 9.52 20.19
N LEU A 88 2.71 10.08 19.54
CA LEU A 88 4.03 9.46 19.42
C LEU A 88 4.81 9.33 20.72
N LYS A 89 4.43 10.04 21.80
CA LYS A 89 5.02 9.85 23.15
C LYS A 89 4.63 8.50 23.75
N VAL A 90 3.49 7.94 23.34
CA VAL A 90 2.94 6.69 23.88
C VAL A 90 3.03 5.52 22.91
N LEU A 91 3.23 5.79 21.62
CA LEU A 91 3.40 4.77 20.59
C LEU A 91 4.87 4.43 20.38
N ASN A 92 5.13 3.12 20.23
CA ASN A 92 6.45 2.61 19.85
C ASN A 92 6.39 2.07 18.43
N ILE A 93 6.90 2.84 17.46
CA ILE A 93 6.95 2.44 16.06
C ILE A 93 8.18 1.56 15.84
N THR A 94 7.95 0.31 15.53
CA THR A 94 8.99 -0.72 15.44
C THR A 94 9.38 -1.08 14.01
N TYR A 95 8.48 -0.87 13.04
CA TYR A 95 8.69 -1.30 11.66
C TYR A 95 9.75 -0.43 10.95
N ASN A 96 10.74 -1.08 10.35
CA ASN A 96 11.75 -0.42 9.51
C ASN A 96 11.38 -0.49 8.03
N GLU A 97 10.61 -1.50 7.64
CA GLU A 97 10.22 -1.81 6.26
C GLU A 97 8.71 -1.99 6.18
N THR A 98 8.15 -1.78 4.99
CA THR A 98 6.75 -2.08 4.69
C THR A 98 6.49 -3.58 4.71
N GLU A 99 5.24 -3.96 4.92
CA GLU A 99 4.84 -5.37 4.87
C GLU A 99 5.11 -5.97 3.49
N TRP A 100 5.70 -7.15 3.49
CA TRP A 100 5.84 -7.95 2.28
C TRP A 100 4.48 -8.52 1.89
N GLY A 101 4.14 -8.39 0.62
CA GLY A 101 2.93 -8.97 0.05
C GLY A 101 3.26 -9.91 -1.10
N ILE A 102 2.36 -10.85 -1.35
CA ILE A 102 2.40 -11.65 -2.58
C ILE A 102 1.88 -10.75 -3.71
N PRO A 103 2.58 -10.67 -4.86
CA PRO A 103 2.10 -9.94 -6.04
C PRO A 103 0.68 -10.36 -6.41
N LYS A 104 -0.21 -9.37 -6.56
CA LYS A 104 -1.64 -9.61 -6.77
C LYS A 104 -2.35 -8.42 -7.37
N GLY A 105 -3.31 -8.68 -8.22
CA GLY A 105 -4.19 -7.66 -8.75
C GLY A 105 -5.56 -8.16 -9.15
N ARG A 106 -6.34 -7.30 -9.76
CA ARG A 106 -7.70 -7.60 -10.19
C ARG A 106 -7.71 -8.09 -11.62
N ARG A 107 -8.59 -9.07 -11.87
CA ARG A 107 -8.83 -9.58 -13.20
C ARG A 107 -9.50 -8.52 -14.08
N ASN A 108 -8.96 -8.33 -15.27
CA ASN A 108 -9.60 -7.56 -16.32
C ASN A 108 -10.73 -8.37 -16.99
N LEU A 109 -11.57 -7.70 -17.79
CA LEU A 109 -12.64 -8.36 -18.52
C LEU A 109 -12.03 -9.39 -19.51
N ASN A 110 -12.53 -10.62 -19.47
CA ASN A 110 -12.09 -11.77 -20.30
C ASN A 110 -10.66 -12.28 -20.05
N GLU A 111 -9.98 -11.85 -18.99
CA GLU A 111 -8.66 -12.34 -18.60
C GLU A 111 -8.81 -13.65 -17.80
N LEU A 112 -7.98 -14.67 -18.06
CA LEU A 112 -7.94 -15.90 -17.24
C LEU A 112 -7.19 -15.65 -15.94
N ASP A 113 -7.51 -16.40 -14.87
CA ASP A 113 -6.88 -16.24 -13.56
C ASP A 113 -5.35 -16.36 -13.60
N ILE A 114 -4.81 -17.27 -14.45
CA ILE A 114 -3.36 -17.44 -14.64
C ILE A 114 -2.72 -16.28 -15.40
N GLU A 115 -3.47 -15.64 -16.31
CA GLU A 115 -2.99 -14.47 -17.05
C GLU A 115 -2.87 -13.26 -16.13
N VAL A 116 -3.87 -13.08 -15.25
CA VAL A 116 -3.79 -12.06 -14.17
C VAL A 116 -2.56 -12.29 -13.31
N ALA A 117 -2.36 -13.52 -12.83
CA ALA A 117 -1.23 -13.84 -11.95
C ALA A 117 0.12 -13.53 -12.63
N ASN A 118 0.25 -13.85 -13.92
CA ASN A 118 1.46 -13.54 -14.69
C ASN A 118 1.65 -12.04 -14.88
N ARG A 119 0.61 -11.32 -15.28
CA ARG A 119 0.68 -9.87 -15.52
C ARG A 119 1.05 -9.12 -14.24
N GLU A 120 0.31 -9.32 -13.16
CA GLU A 120 0.54 -8.65 -11.88
C GLU A 120 1.93 -9.00 -11.30
N PHE A 121 2.35 -10.27 -11.44
CA PHE A 121 3.68 -10.68 -11.00
C PHE A 121 4.78 -9.95 -11.78
N GLN A 122 4.65 -9.83 -13.10
CA GLN A 122 5.62 -9.10 -13.93
C GLN A 122 5.62 -7.60 -13.65
N GLU A 123 4.43 -6.99 -13.47
CA GLU A 123 4.28 -5.58 -13.15
C GLU A 123 4.90 -5.22 -11.78
N GLU A 124 4.66 -6.03 -10.75
CA GLU A 124 5.12 -5.75 -9.38
C GLU A 124 6.58 -6.19 -9.13
N THR A 125 7.09 -7.20 -9.84
CA THR A 125 8.45 -7.72 -9.62
C THR A 125 9.46 -7.29 -10.68
N ASN A 126 8.99 -6.74 -11.79
CA ASN A 126 9.81 -6.43 -12.97
C ASN A 126 10.54 -7.65 -13.57
N LEU A 127 10.03 -8.87 -13.29
CA LEU A 127 10.50 -10.12 -13.90
C LEU A 127 9.73 -10.39 -15.18
N SER A 128 10.41 -10.91 -16.19
CA SER A 128 9.78 -11.36 -17.46
C SER A 128 9.35 -12.82 -17.40
N SER A 129 8.53 -13.24 -18.35
CA SER A 129 8.11 -14.65 -18.48
C SER A 129 9.27 -15.65 -18.65
N ASP A 130 10.46 -15.18 -19.07
CA ASP A 130 11.65 -16.01 -19.21
C ASP A 130 12.41 -16.22 -17.88
N ASP A 131 12.01 -15.50 -16.84
CA ASP A 131 12.68 -15.49 -15.55
C ASP A 131 12.13 -16.50 -14.56
N TYR A 132 10.93 -17.08 -14.85
CA TYR A 132 10.25 -18.02 -13.98
C TYR A 132 9.39 -19.00 -14.78
N THR A 133 9.02 -20.08 -14.12
CA THR A 133 8.11 -21.10 -14.70
C THR A 133 7.01 -21.41 -13.69
N ILE A 134 5.74 -21.28 -14.10
CA ILE A 134 4.61 -21.69 -13.27
C ILE A 134 4.54 -23.23 -13.24
N ILE A 135 4.34 -23.78 -12.04
CA ILE A 135 4.24 -25.24 -11.83
C ILE A 135 2.81 -25.67 -12.09
N ASN A 136 2.51 -26.07 -13.32
CA ASN A 136 1.16 -26.49 -13.73
C ASN A 136 0.69 -27.81 -13.08
N SER A 137 1.59 -28.59 -12.50
CA SER A 137 1.25 -29.84 -11.80
C SER A 137 0.69 -29.60 -10.40
N ILE A 138 0.78 -28.38 -9.87
CA ILE A 138 0.22 -28.00 -8.59
C ILE A 138 -1.08 -27.21 -8.82
N SER A 139 -2.17 -27.67 -8.21
CA SER A 139 -3.44 -26.92 -8.26
C SER A 139 -3.29 -25.56 -7.57
N PRO A 140 -3.91 -24.48 -8.12
CA PRO A 140 -3.89 -23.18 -7.50
C PRO A 140 -4.45 -23.20 -6.07
N ILE A 141 -3.83 -22.47 -5.18
CA ILE A 141 -4.28 -22.29 -3.80
C ILE A 141 -5.38 -21.22 -3.80
N ARG A 142 -6.52 -21.49 -3.17
CA ARG A 142 -7.63 -20.54 -3.06
C ARG A 142 -7.85 -20.11 -1.63
N GLU A 143 -7.93 -18.81 -1.44
CA GLU A 143 -8.26 -18.17 -0.17
C GLU A 143 -9.53 -17.34 -0.33
N ARG A 144 -10.56 -17.66 0.45
CA ARG A 144 -11.85 -16.94 0.42
C ARG A 144 -12.11 -16.26 1.75
N PHE A 145 -12.34 -14.95 1.71
CA PHE A 145 -12.61 -14.18 2.93
C PHE A 145 -13.59 -13.03 2.67
N LEU A 146 -14.13 -12.51 3.76
CA LEU A 146 -14.95 -11.32 3.76
C LEU A 146 -14.07 -10.12 4.14
N GLY A 147 -13.91 -9.17 3.23
CA GLY A 147 -13.17 -7.95 3.50
C GLY A 147 -13.85 -7.03 4.51
N THR A 148 -13.12 -6.08 5.05
CA THR A 148 -13.64 -5.05 5.97
C THR A 148 -14.73 -4.18 5.35
N ASN A 149 -14.76 -4.11 4.01
CA ASN A 149 -15.80 -3.47 3.20
C ASN A 149 -17.04 -4.36 2.95
N LYS A 150 -17.11 -5.52 3.60
CA LYS A 150 -18.18 -6.53 3.46
C LYS A 150 -18.29 -7.18 2.07
N LEU A 151 -17.30 -7.02 1.23
CA LEU A 151 -17.22 -7.74 -0.05
C LEU A 151 -16.53 -9.09 0.15
N LYS A 152 -16.99 -10.09 -0.60
CA LYS A 152 -16.35 -11.41 -0.66
C LYS A 152 -15.18 -11.34 -1.64
N TYR A 153 -14.03 -11.82 -1.20
CA TYR A 153 -12.83 -11.95 -2.01
C TYR A 153 -12.52 -13.43 -2.23
N ASP A 154 -12.03 -13.75 -3.43
CA ASP A 154 -11.51 -15.07 -3.81
C ASP A 154 -10.10 -14.83 -4.39
N HIS A 155 -9.08 -15.05 -3.60
CA HIS A 155 -7.69 -14.96 -4.03
C HIS A 155 -7.26 -16.33 -4.55
N ILE A 156 -6.60 -16.32 -5.71
CA ILE A 156 -6.11 -17.52 -6.38
C ILE A 156 -4.61 -17.35 -6.57
N TYR A 157 -3.82 -18.23 -5.92
CA TYR A 157 -2.38 -18.18 -5.96
C TYR A 157 -1.82 -19.30 -6.81
N TYR A 158 -0.87 -18.98 -7.67
CA TYR A 158 -0.09 -19.90 -8.48
C TYR A 158 1.32 -19.98 -7.92
N ILE A 159 1.93 -21.16 -7.98
CA ILE A 159 3.30 -21.39 -7.56
C ILE A 159 4.20 -21.36 -8.79
N ALA A 160 5.27 -20.58 -8.73
CA ALA A 160 6.28 -20.51 -9.78
C ALA A 160 7.68 -20.74 -9.19
N ILE A 161 8.59 -21.19 -10.03
CA ILE A 161 10.01 -21.36 -9.71
C ILE A 161 10.80 -20.43 -10.61
N THR A 162 11.74 -19.71 -10.03
CA THR A 162 12.75 -18.96 -10.79
C THR A 162 14.05 -19.74 -10.84
N ASN A 163 14.69 -19.74 -12.01
CA ASN A 163 16.03 -20.30 -12.22
C ASN A 163 17.13 -19.24 -12.05
N LYS A 164 16.73 -17.99 -11.75
CA LYS A 164 17.67 -16.87 -11.59
C LYS A 164 18.14 -16.73 -10.15
N ASP A 165 19.38 -16.27 -10.04
CA ASP A 165 19.95 -15.88 -8.75
C ASP A 165 19.14 -14.73 -8.14
N ILE A 166 18.52 -14.97 -6.97
CA ILE A 166 17.72 -14.00 -6.23
C ILE A 166 18.49 -12.70 -5.99
N ASN A 167 19.81 -12.76 -5.73
CA ASN A 167 20.61 -11.57 -5.50
C ASN A 167 20.71 -10.66 -6.75
N LYS A 168 20.67 -11.24 -7.94
CA LYS A 168 20.63 -10.49 -9.20
C LYS A 168 19.26 -9.85 -9.45
N ILE A 169 18.19 -10.46 -8.96
CA ILE A 169 16.82 -9.93 -9.04
C ILE A 169 16.68 -8.73 -8.11
N ILE A 170 17.08 -8.85 -6.85
CA ILE A 170 17.01 -7.78 -5.85
C ILE A 170 17.83 -6.55 -6.28
N ASN A 171 19.03 -6.75 -6.84
CA ASN A 171 19.87 -5.66 -7.30
C ASN A 171 19.31 -4.89 -8.52
N ARG A 172 18.48 -5.52 -9.36
CA ARG A 172 17.79 -4.82 -10.46
C ARG A 172 16.72 -3.87 -9.97
N ASN A 173 16.03 -4.21 -8.89
CA ASN A 173 14.98 -3.38 -8.32
C ASN A 173 15.53 -2.15 -7.58
N ASN A 174 16.78 -2.20 -7.10
CA ASN A 174 17.45 -1.08 -6.42
C ASN A 174 18.04 -0.03 -7.37
N ILE A 175 18.07 -0.27 -8.70
CA ILE A 175 18.63 0.67 -9.68
C ILE A 175 17.58 1.67 -10.21
N ASN A 176 16.29 1.42 -9.94
CA ASN A 176 15.16 2.24 -10.42
C ASN A 176 14.37 2.95 -9.29
N GLN A 177 15.02 3.17 -8.15
CA GLN A 177 14.47 4.02 -7.07
C GLN A 177 15.16 5.37 -7.02
#